data_3c1cc18497250cce49d33c4e118b7e19
#
_entry.id   3c1cc18497250cce49d33c4e118b7e19
#
_cell.length_a   1.000
_cell.length_b   1.000
_cell.length_c   1.000
_cell.angle_alpha   90.00
_cell.angle_beta   90.00
_cell.angle_gamma   90.00
#
_symmetry.space_group_name_H-M   'P 1'
#
loop_
_entity.id
_entity.type
_entity.pdbx_description
1 polymer ?
#
loop_
_entity_poly.entity_id
_entity_poly.type
_entity_poly.pdbx_seq_one_letter_code
_entity_poly.pdbx_strand_id
1 'polypeptide(L)'
;MDRAAITAAATALLTEGGVEAVTMRSLAGRLGVSAMALYHHVEDKDEVLRMVGDEVLGRVELPDPFAAEWRQQIIYVVTHSYRALQSVPGLSGVVLTSKLLPNAKAKLLFCLHQFQRAGLDPAAAQEAYAGVHQLFIGRLLIADSANFRLSSTAHATDEIHDYIAVLHRESTFIKALEALLNYYAAVPAERAKS
;
A
#
# COMPACT_ATOMS: atom_id res chain seq x y z
N MET A 1 -2.68 -15.41 -24.30
CA MET A 1 -2.14 -14.97 -22.98
C MET A 1 -2.79 -13.65 -22.63
N ASP A 2 -3.27 -13.50 -21.41
CA ASP A 2 -3.88 -12.28 -20.92
C ASP A 2 -3.17 -11.78 -19.67
N ARG A 3 -3.54 -10.58 -19.20
CA ARG A 3 -2.89 -9.96 -18.01
C ARG A 3 -3.10 -10.79 -16.74
N ALA A 4 -4.23 -11.49 -16.61
CA ALA A 4 -4.52 -12.34 -15.46
C ALA A 4 -3.54 -13.52 -15.37
N ALA A 5 -3.26 -14.19 -16.50
CA ALA A 5 -2.27 -15.26 -16.56
C ALA A 5 -0.85 -14.76 -16.19
N ILE A 6 -0.47 -13.57 -16.66
CA ILE A 6 0.82 -12.94 -16.30
C ILE A 6 0.89 -12.68 -14.80
N THR A 7 -0.16 -12.09 -14.22
CA THR A 7 -0.22 -11.78 -12.78
C THR A 7 -0.15 -13.06 -11.94
N ALA A 8 -0.89 -14.11 -12.32
CA ALA A 8 -0.84 -15.41 -11.63
C ALA A 8 0.56 -16.05 -11.67
N ALA A 9 1.24 -16.03 -12.84
CA ALA A 9 2.59 -16.52 -12.99
C ALA A 9 3.60 -15.72 -12.14
N ALA A 10 3.46 -14.40 -12.10
CA ALA A 10 4.30 -13.52 -11.29
C ALA A 10 4.07 -13.75 -9.78
N THR A 11 2.83 -13.90 -9.34
CA THR A 11 2.49 -14.20 -7.94
C THR A 11 3.13 -15.52 -7.50
N ALA A 12 3.11 -16.56 -8.35
CA ALA A 12 3.77 -17.82 -8.06
C ALA A 12 5.30 -17.67 -7.94
N LEU A 13 5.94 -16.92 -8.84
CA LEU A 13 7.38 -16.65 -8.75
C LEU A 13 7.76 -15.85 -7.51
N LEU A 14 6.94 -14.85 -7.12
CA LEU A 14 7.11 -14.08 -5.89
C LEU A 14 7.05 -14.99 -4.65
N THR A 15 6.11 -15.93 -4.62
CA THR A 15 5.96 -16.86 -3.50
C THR A 15 7.16 -17.82 -3.38
N GLU A 16 7.72 -18.24 -4.52
CA GLU A 16 8.84 -19.20 -4.59
C GLU A 16 10.19 -18.59 -4.26
N GLY A 17 10.45 -17.34 -4.68
CA GLY A 17 11.78 -16.75 -4.59
C GLY A 17 11.82 -15.23 -4.44
N GLY A 18 10.72 -14.62 -4.00
CA GLY A 18 10.64 -13.17 -3.81
C GLY A 18 10.73 -12.36 -5.11
N VAL A 19 10.90 -11.04 -4.95
CA VAL A 19 10.94 -10.08 -6.08
C VAL A 19 12.09 -10.39 -7.06
N GLU A 20 13.19 -10.94 -6.57
CA GLU A 20 14.36 -11.29 -7.41
C GLU A 20 14.06 -12.47 -8.35
N ALA A 21 13.16 -13.38 -7.99
CA ALA A 21 12.74 -14.47 -8.87
C ALA A 21 11.88 -13.99 -10.04
N VAL A 22 11.24 -12.82 -9.93
CA VAL A 22 10.43 -12.24 -11.00
C VAL A 22 11.32 -11.51 -11.98
N THR A 23 11.57 -12.13 -13.11
CA THR A 23 12.23 -11.54 -14.27
C THR A 23 11.39 -11.77 -15.52
N MET A 24 11.55 -10.95 -16.55
CA MET A 24 10.83 -11.15 -17.82
C MET A 24 11.13 -12.54 -18.42
N ARG A 25 12.34 -13.06 -18.20
CA ARG A 25 12.75 -14.39 -18.66
C ARG A 25 12.07 -15.51 -17.87
N SER A 26 12.03 -15.42 -16.53
CA SER A 26 11.37 -16.43 -15.69
C SER A 26 9.86 -16.47 -15.91
N LEU A 27 9.23 -15.30 -16.09
CA LEU A 27 7.82 -15.18 -16.44
C LEU A 27 7.51 -15.82 -17.80
N ALA A 28 8.29 -15.48 -18.82
CA ALA A 28 8.13 -16.06 -20.16
C ALA A 28 8.30 -17.59 -20.14
N GLY A 29 9.31 -18.09 -19.41
CA GLY A 29 9.53 -19.52 -19.23
C GLY A 29 8.35 -20.21 -18.54
N ARG A 30 7.78 -19.61 -17.48
CA ARG A 30 6.63 -20.16 -16.75
C ARG A 30 5.35 -20.16 -17.60
N LEU A 31 5.19 -19.17 -18.46
CA LEU A 31 4.03 -19.05 -19.35
C LEU A 31 4.16 -19.84 -20.66
N GLY A 32 5.35 -20.42 -20.94
CA GLY A 32 5.62 -21.15 -22.17
C GLY A 32 5.66 -20.26 -23.41
N VAL A 33 6.05 -19.00 -23.27
CA VAL A 33 6.11 -18.01 -24.36
C VAL A 33 7.52 -17.41 -24.49
N SER A 34 7.77 -16.66 -25.57
CA SER A 34 8.99 -15.87 -25.68
C SER A 34 8.90 -14.58 -24.83
N ALA A 35 10.06 -14.07 -24.37
CA ALA A 35 10.09 -12.79 -23.68
C ALA A 35 9.53 -11.63 -24.55
N MET A 36 9.76 -11.69 -25.86
CA MET A 36 9.21 -10.71 -26.80
C MET A 36 7.66 -10.72 -26.82
N ALA A 37 7.05 -11.91 -26.78
CA ALA A 37 5.60 -12.04 -26.69
C ALA A 37 5.04 -11.44 -25.38
N LEU A 38 5.81 -11.52 -24.29
CA LEU A 38 5.41 -10.93 -23.00
C LEU A 38 5.43 -9.39 -23.06
N TYR A 39 6.40 -8.78 -23.73
CA TYR A 39 6.50 -7.32 -23.91
C TYR A 39 5.34 -6.70 -24.72
N HIS A 40 4.55 -7.50 -25.44
CA HIS A 40 3.30 -7.02 -26.05
C HIS A 40 2.17 -6.79 -25.05
N HIS A 41 2.30 -7.33 -23.83
CA HIS A 41 1.25 -7.26 -22.79
C HIS A 41 1.64 -6.40 -21.60
N VAL A 42 2.94 -6.26 -21.33
CA VAL A 42 3.49 -5.50 -20.20
C VAL A 42 4.78 -4.79 -20.62
N GLU A 43 4.99 -3.59 -20.10
CA GLU A 43 6.14 -2.74 -20.47
C GLU A 43 7.43 -3.26 -19.83
N ASP A 44 7.37 -3.63 -18.55
CA ASP A 44 8.53 -4.02 -17.75
C ASP A 44 8.16 -4.90 -16.54
N LYS A 45 9.18 -5.31 -15.77
CA LYS A 45 9.02 -6.04 -14.51
C LYS A 45 8.18 -5.24 -13.50
N ASP A 46 8.36 -3.94 -13.43
CA ASP A 46 7.70 -3.09 -12.45
C ASP A 46 6.20 -3.01 -12.73
N GLU A 47 5.79 -3.00 -14.02
CA GLU A 47 4.38 -3.10 -14.36
C GLU A 47 3.79 -4.43 -13.90
N VAL A 48 4.51 -5.53 -14.09
CA VAL A 48 4.06 -6.86 -13.62
C VAL A 48 3.89 -6.87 -12.11
N LEU A 49 4.85 -6.34 -11.36
CA LEU A 49 4.79 -6.29 -9.90
C LEU A 49 3.65 -5.36 -9.42
N ARG A 50 3.39 -4.26 -10.13
CA ARG A 50 2.22 -3.39 -9.86
C ARG A 50 0.90 -4.14 -10.06
N MET A 51 0.79 -4.95 -11.13
CA MET A 51 -0.41 -5.78 -11.35
C MET A 51 -0.62 -6.77 -10.22
N VAL A 52 0.44 -7.41 -9.72
CA VAL A 52 0.34 -8.28 -8.54
C VAL A 52 -0.10 -7.49 -7.31
N GLY A 53 0.47 -6.30 -7.07
CA GLY A 53 0.06 -5.43 -5.97
C GLY A 53 -1.41 -5.03 -6.03
N ASP A 54 -1.91 -4.72 -7.22
CA ASP A 54 -3.32 -4.39 -7.42
C ASP A 54 -4.24 -5.59 -7.16
N GLU A 55 -3.84 -6.79 -7.61
CA GLU A 55 -4.57 -8.02 -7.29
C GLU A 55 -4.59 -8.31 -5.78
N VAL A 56 -3.45 -8.13 -5.10
CA VAL A 56 -3.36 -8.27 -3.64
C VAL A 56 -4.30 -7.29 -2.94
N LEU A 57 -4.34 -6.03 -3.39
CA LEU A 57 -5.30 -5.05 -2.89
C LEU A 57 -6.74 -5.43 -3.22
N GLY A 58 -6.99 -6.06 -4.36
CA GLY A 58 -8.33 -6.55 -4.74
C GLY A 58 -8.92 -7.56 -3.76
N ARG A 59 -8.09 -8.32 -3.05
CA ARG A 59 -8.52 -9.28 -2.02
C ARG A 59 -9.00 -8.61 -0.73
N VAL A 60 -8.67 -7.35 -0.53
CA VAL A 60 -9.18 -6.56 0.61
C VAL A 60 -10.56 -6.03 0.24
N GLU A 61 -11.59 -6.66 0.78
CA GLU A 61 -12.97 -6.24 0.57
C GLU A 61 -13.22 -4.86 1.16
N LEU A 62 -13.97 -4.02 0.43
CA LEU A 62 -14.46 -2.75 0.96
C LEU A 62 -15.70 -3.04 1.81
N PRO A 63 -15.75 -2.55 3.07
CA PRO A 63 -16.92 -2.74 3.89
C PRO A 63 -18.10 -1.91 3.38
N ASP A 64 -19.31 -2.22 3.83
CA ASP A 64 -20.46 -1.33 3.62
C ASP A 64 -20.13 0.04 4.20
N PRO A 65 -20.16 1.11 3.39
CA PRO A 65 -19.74 2.44 3.81
C PRO A 65 -20.57 3.02 4.97
N PHE A 66 -21.73 2.44 5.27
CA PHE A 66 -22.65 2.87 6.33
C PHE A 66 -22.68 1.93 7.55
N ALA A 67 -21.99 0.79 7.50
CA ALA A 67 -22.02 -0.21 8.58
C ALA A 67 -21.34 0.24 9.88
N ALA A 68 -20.43 1.23 9.82
CA ALA A 68 -19.71 1.71 10.98
C ALA A 68 -19.37 3.21 10.88
N GLU A 69 -18.77 3.73 11.95
CA GLU A 69 -18.26 5.10 12.01
C GLU A 69 -17.13 5.30 11.00
N TRP A 70 -17.07 6.44 10.32
CA TRP A 70 -16.20 6.71 9.18
C TRP A 70 -14.70 6.50 9.46
N ARG A 71 -14.21 6.84 10.69
CA ARG A 71 -12.80 6.60 11.06
C ARG A 71 -12.48 5.11 11.12
N GLN A 72 -13.38 4.30 11.69
CA GLN A 72 -13.23 2.85 11.75
C GLN A 72 -13.16 2.24 10.35
N GLN A 73 -13.96 2.76 9.42
CA GLN A 73 -13.96 2.35 8.03
C GLN A 73 -12.61 2.64 7.35
N ILE A 74 -12.08 3.85 7.54
CA ILE A 74 -10.77 4.23 6.98
C ILE A 74 -9.66 3.39 7.62
N ILE A 75 -9.65 3.23 8.94
CA ILE A 75 -8.66 2.39 9.65
C ILE A 75 -8.70 0.96 9.12
N TYR A 76 -9.90 0.40 8.94
CA TYR A 76 -10.07 -0.94 8.38
C TYR A 76 -9.42 -1.05 7.00
N VAL A 77 -9.81 -0.21 6.05
CA VAL A 77 -9.31 -0.28 4.66
C VAL A 77 -7.80 -0.08 4.60
N VAL A 78 -7.27 0.90 5.34
CA VAL A 78 -5.85 1.24 5.34
C VAL A 78 -5.01 0.12 5.97
N THR A 79 -5.42 -0.40 7.13
CA THR A 79 -4.65 -1.45 7.82
C THR A 79 -4.71 -2.79 7.11
N HIS A 80 -5.86 -3.17 6.54
CA HIS A 80 -5.97 -4.42 5.77
C HIS A 80 -5.21 -4.33 4.44
N SER A 81 -5.24 -3.17 3.77
CA SER A 81 -4.43 -2.93 2.57
C SER A 81 -2.93 -3.01 2.86
N TYR A 82 -2.49 -2.41 3.97
CA TYR A 82 -1.11 -2.51 4.44
C TYR A 82 -0.68 -3.97 4.69
N ARG A 83 -1.46 -4.71 5.47
CA ARG A 83 -1.17 -6.11 5.78
C ARG A 83 -1.16 -7.00 4.54
N ALA A 84 -2.09 -6.77 3.63
CA ALA A 84 -2.16 -7.50 2.36
C ALA A 84 -0.90 -7.29 1.51
N LEU A 85 -0.44 -6.04 1.33
CA LEU A 85 0.79 -5.75 0.59
C LEU A 85 2.03 -6.28 1.30
N GLN A 86 2.09 -6.17 2.62
CA GLN A 86 3.22 -6.68 3.42
C GLN A 86 3.33 -8.21 3.39
N SER A 87 2.23 -8.92 3.13
CA SER A 87 2.26 -10.39 3.02
C SER A 87 3.07 -10.89 1.80
N VAL A 88 3.44 -9.99 0.88
CA VAL A 88 4.25 -10.29 -0.31
C VAL A 88 5.56 -9.52 -0.22
N PRO A 89 6.66 -10.16 0.21
CA PRO A 89 7.95 -9.49 0.42
C PRO A 89 8.47 -8.76 -0.81
N GLY A 90 8.92 -7.51 -0.62
CA GLY A 90 9.51 -6.67 -1.67
C GLY A 90 8.50 -5.98 -2.60
N LEU A 91 7.19 -6.25 -2.45
CA LEU A 91 6.16 -5.66 -3.29
C LEU A 91 5.89 -4.19 -2.94
N SER A 92 6.06 -3.79 -1.68
CA SER A 92 5.75 -2.45 -1.20
C SER A 92 6.53 -1.37 -1.94
N GLY A 93 7.83 -1.58 -2.21
CA GLY A 93 8.67 -0.61 -2.91
C GLY A 93 8.22 -0.32 -4.35
N VAL A 94 7.59 -1.27 -5.00
CA VAL A 94 7.17 -1.15 -6.41
C VAL A 94 5.77 -0.54 -6.55
N VAL A 95 4.86 -0.85 -5.62
CA VAL A 95 3.47 -0.33 -5.66
C VAL A 95 3.43 1.19 -5.49
N LEU A 96 4.46 1.77 -4.86
CA LEU A 96 4.51 3.19 -4.49
C LEU A 96 4.84 4.15 -5.65
N THR A 97 5.41 3.68 -6.74
CA THR A 97 6.07 4.57 -7.72
C THR A 97 5.23 4.91 -8.95
N SER A 98 3.94 4.53 -9.04
CA SER A 98 3.28 4.58 -10.34
C SER A 98 1.75 4.64 -10.35
N LYS A 99 1.24 4.63 -11.56
CA LYS A 99 -0.16 4.72 -12.00
C LYS A 99 -1.12 4.04 -11.00
N LEU A 100 -2.11 4.79 -10.55
CA LEU A 100 -3.16 4.30 -9.67
C LEU A 100 -4.00 3.22 -10.38
N LEU A 101 -3.82 1.98 -9.98
CA LEU A 101 -4.51 0.82 -10.56
C LEU A 101 -5.94 0.69 -10.00
N PRO A 102 -6.83 -0.09 -10.65
CA PRO A 102 -8.26 -0.12 -10.33
C PRO A 102 -8.60 -0.39 -8.86
N ASN A 103 -7.97 -1.39 -8.23
CA ASN A 103 -8.25 -1.73 -6.83
C ASN A 103 -7.71 -0.70 -5.84
N ALA A 104 -6.52 -0.13 -6.11
CA ALA A 104 -5.99 0.99 -5.35
C ALA A 104 -6.89 2.22 -5.47
N LYS A 105 -7.39 2.52 -6.69
CA LYS A 105 -8.34 3.60 -6.93
C LYS A 105 -9.65 3.40 -6.16
N ALA A 106 -10.19 2.19 -6.13
CA ALA A 106 -11.42 1.91 -5.39
C ALA A 106 -11.27 2.21 -3.89
N LYS A 107 -10.14 1.84 -3.29
CA LYS A 107 -9.84 2.11 -1.87
C LYS A 107 -9.65 3.60 -1.59
N LEU A 108 -8.96 4.33 -2.49
CA LEU A 108 -8.84 5.78 -2.42
C LEU A 108 -10.22 6.45 -2.44
N LEU A 109 -11.06 6.13 -3.42
CA LEU A 109 -12.39 6.72 -3.55
C LEU A 109 -13.26 6.39 -2.34
N PHE A 110 -13.20 5.17 -1.82
CA PHE A 110 -13.89 4.80 -0.59
C PHE A 110 -13.48 5.71 0.58
N CYS A 111 -12.18 5.89 0.82
CA CYS A 111 -11.70 6.75 1.90
C CYS A 111 -12.11 8.22 1.71
N LEU A 112 -12.03 8.75 0.48
CA LEU A 112 -12.50 10.11 0.19
C LEU A 112 -13.98 10.29 0.53
N HIS A 113 -14.83 9.31 0.15
CA HIS A 113 -16.25 9.35 0.50
C HIS A 113 -16.49 9.28 2.01
N GLN A 114 -15.67 8.52 2.77
CA GLN A 114 -15.77 8.50 4.23
C GLN A 114 -15.45 9.87 4.85
N PHE A 115 -14.44 10.59 4.36
CA PHE A 115 -14.16 11.96 4.81
C PHE A 115 -15.29 12.93 4.46
N GLN A 116 -15.89 12.81 3.28
CA GLN A 116 -17.06 13.62 2.90
C GLN A 116 -18.26 13.30 3.77
N ARG A 117 -18.48 12.04 4.14
CA ARG A 117 -19.51 11.66 5.14
C ARG A 117 -19.25 12.26 6.53
N ALA A 118 -17.99 12.49 6.88
CA ALA A 118 -17.61 13.18 8.11
C ALA A 118 -17.90 14.70 8.06
N GLY A 119 -18.33 15.22 6.90
CA GLY A 119 -18.67 16.64 6.71
C GLY A 119 -17.53 17.47 6.08
N LEU A 120 -16.42 16.83 5.65
CA LEU A 120 -15.37 17.55 4.91
C LEU A 120 -15.85 17.84 3.49
N ASP A 121 -15.54 19.03 2.99
CA ASP A 121 -15.71 19.32 1.56
C ASP A 121 -14.71 18.51 0.72
N PRO A 122 -14.88 18.46 -0.63
CA PRO A 122 -14.02 17.65 -1.48
C PRO A 122 -12.53 17.99 -1.39
N ALA A 123 -12.16 19.26 -1.22
CA ALA A 123 -10.75 19.68 -1.13
C ALA A 123 -10.12 19.25 0.19
N ALA A 124 -10.82 19.48 1.30
CA ALA A 124 -10.40 19.03 2.62
C ALA A 124 -10.32 17.49 2.72
N ALA A 125 -11.26 16.77 2.08
CA ALA A 125 -11.21 15.31 2.00
C ALA A 125 -9.97 14.81 1.24
N GLN A 126 -9.58 15.47 0.15
CA GLN A 126 -8.37 15.16 -0.60
C GLN A 126 -7.11 15.42 0.23
N GLU A 127 -7.03 16.53 0.95
CA GLU A 127 -5.93 16.87 1.84
C GLU A 127 -5.80 15.84 2.98
N ALA A 128 -6.92 15.51 3.63
CA ALA A 128 -6.97 14.49 4.67
C ALA A 128 -6.49 13.12 4.17
N TYR A 129 -6.95 12.71 2.99
CA TYR A 129 -6.51 11.46 2.40
C TYR A 129 -5.03 11.50 1.99
N ALA A 130 -4.51 12.63 1.53
CA ALA A 130 -3.09 12.78 1.22
C ALA A 130 -2.23 12.51 2.47
N GLY A 131 -2.63 13.00 3.65
CA GLY A 131 -1.98 12.69 4.92
C GLY A 131 -2.03 11.19 5.26
N VAL A 132 -3.19 10.55 5.10
CA VAL A 132 -3.34 9.09 5.27
C VAL A 132 -2.41 8.34 4.31
N HIS A 133 -2.36 8.75 3.05
CA HIS A 133 -1.54 8.12 2.02
C HIS A 133 -0.05 8.25 2.33
N GLN A 134 0.42 9.39 2.82
CA GLN A 134 1.82 9.58 3.24
C GLN A 134 2.19 8.66 4.41
N LEU A 135 1.32 8.52 5.42
CA LEU A 135 1.52 7.58 6.52
C LEU A 135 1.58 6.13 6.01
N PHE A 136 0.67 5.75 5.11
CA PHE A 136 0.61 4.42 4.52
C PHE A 136 1.89 4.10 3.73
N ILE A 137 2.34 5.01 2.86
CA ILE A 137 3.57 4.87 2.08
C ILE A 137 4.78 4.75 3.00
N GLY A 138 4.91 5.66 3.97
CA GLY A 138 6.01 5.64 4.94
C GLY A 138 6.08 4.31 5.69
N ARG A 139 4.93 3.79 6.12
CA ARG A 139 4.85 2.49 6.80
C ARG A 139 5.27 1.33 5.90
N LEU A 140 4.83 1.31 4.64
CA LEU A 140 5.23 0.27 3.69
C LEU A 140 6.74 0.29 3.44
N LEU A 141 7.34 1.46 3.22
CA LEU A 141 8.78 1.60 3.01
C LEU A 141 9.59 1.14 4.23
N ILE A 142 9.15 1.49 5.45
CA ILE A 142 9.80 1.06 6.68
C ILE A 142 9.73 -0.46 6.81
N ALA A 143 8.59 -1.07 6.52
CA ALA A 143 8.40 -2.51 6.66
C ALA A 143 9.28 -3.34 5.69
N ASP A 144 9.46 -2.87 4.45
CA ASP A 144 10.27 -3.55 3.43
C ASP A 144 11.77 -3.22 3.53
N SER A 145 12.12 -2.16 4.27
CA SER A 145 13.52 -1.76 4.36
C SER A 145 14.33 -2.70 5.26
N ALA A 146 14.85 -3.77 4.67
CA ALA A 146 15.96 -4.54 5.26
C ALA A 146 17.16 -3.62 5.62
N ASN A 147 17.26 -2.47 4.99
CA ASN A 147 18.29 -1.45 5.18
C ASN A 147 18.06 -0.53 6.40
N PHE A 148 16.85 -0.47 6.96
CA PHE A 148 16.61 0.11 8.28
C PHE A 148 16.97 -0.85 9.42
N ARG A 149 17.48 -2.03 9.09
CA ARG A 149 18.24 -2.80 10.07
C ARG A 149 19.53 -2.04 10.30
N LEU A 150 19.76 -1.68 11.53
CA LEU A 150 21.03 -1.14 12.04
C LEU A 150 22.22 -2.10 11.81
N SER A 151 22.43 -2.53 10.55
CA SER A 151 23.48 -3.46 10.20
C SER A 151 24.89 -2.85 10.26
N SER A 152 25.01 -1.56 10.59
CA SER A 152 26.32 -0.92 10.72
C SER A 152 26.46 -0.01 11.96
N THR A 153 25.59 -0.12 12.93
CA THR A 153 25.68 0.71 14.14
C THR A 153 26.44 0.01 15.26
N ALA A 154 27.70 -0.28 15.03
CA ALA A 154 28.63 -0.59 16.10
C ALA A 154 28.71 0.51 17.21
N HIS A 155 27.97 1.64 17.02
CA HIS A 155 27.92 2.81 17.88
C HIS A 155 26.50 3.35 18.14
N ALA A 156 25.40 2.57 17.81
CA ALA A 156 24.07 3.03 18.18
C ALA A 156 23.86 2.87 19.69
N THR A 157 23.36 3.94 20.32
CA THR A 157 22.94 3.91 21.71
C THR A 157 21.68 3.07 21.88
N ASP A 158 21.41 2.58 23.10
CA ASP A 158 20.18 1.84 23.43
C ASP A 158 18.91 2.62 23.00
N GLU A 159 18.94 3.96 23.15
CA GLU A 159 17.85 4.84 22.71
C GLU A 159 17.56 4.75 21.21
N ILE A 160 18.58 4.61 20.36
CA ILE A 160 18.40 4.46 18.91
C ILE A 160 17.81 3.09 18.61
N HIS A 161 18.23 2.03 19.29
CA HIS A 161 17.66 0.70 19.14
C HIS A 161 16.18 0.68 19.55
N ASP A 162 15.84 1.29 20.68
CA ASP A 162 14.48 1.43 21.16
C ASP A 162 13.60 2.21 20.19
N TYR A 163 14.12 3.35 19.66
CA TYR A 163 13.41 4.13 18.64
C TYR A 163 13.10 3.31 17.40
N ILE A 164 14.06 2.55 16.88
CA ILE A 164 13.86 1.73 15.69
C ILE A 164 12.85 0.61 15.96
N ALA A 165 12.92 -0.01 17.15
CA ALA A 165 11.92 -1.00 17.55
C ALA A 165 10.51 -0.39 17.58
N VAL A 166 10.35 0.83 18.08
CA VAL A 166 9.06 1.57 18.05
C VAL A 166 8.62 1.90 16.63
N LEU A 167 9.55 2.34 15.77
CA LEU A 167 9.28 2.68 14.37
C LEU A 167 8.71 1.48 13.58
N HIS A 168 9.19 0.28 13.87
CA HIS A 168 8.73 -0.94 13.21
C HIS A 168 7.42 -1.52 13.76
N ARG A 169 6.87 -0.99 14.86
CA ARG A 169 5.60 -1.49 15.42
C ARG A 169 4.42 -1.04 14.58
N GLU A 170 3.56 -1.98 14.20
CA GLU A 170 2.30 -1.66 13.54
C GLU A 170 1.40 -0.76 14.41
N SER A 171 1.43 -0.96 15.74
CA SER A 171 0.68 -0.13 16.68
C SER A 171 1.09 1.36 16.64
N THR A 172 2.34 1.68 16.31
CA THR A 172 2.79 3.07 16.11
C THR A 172 2.12 3.68 14.90
N PHE A 173 2.05 2.95 13.79
CA PHE A 173 1.35 3.37 12.59
C PHE A 173 -0.15 3.58 12.82
N ILE A 174 -0.81 2.64 13.50
CA ILE A 174 -2.25 2.73 13.82
C ILE A 174 -2.53 3.96 14.68
N LYS A 175 -1.74 4.21 15.73
CA LYS A 175 -1.88 5.41 16.57
C LYS A 175 -1.68 6.71 15.80
N ALA A 176 -0.72 6.76 14.87
CA ALA A 176 -0.51 7.94 14.04
C ALA A 176 -1.71 8.15 13.08
N LEU A 177 -2.25 7.09 12.50
CA LEU A 177 -3.45 7.14 11.67
C LEU A 177 -4.66 7.64 12.49
N GLU A 178 -4.90 7.08 13.67
CA GLU A 178 -5.97 7.52 14.57
C GLU A 178 -5.84 8.99 14.95
N ALA A 179 -4.62 9.46 15.29
CA ALA A 179 -4.37 10.85 15.62
C ALA A 179 -4.70 11.78 14.44
N LEU A 180 -4.30 11.41 13.22
CA LEU A 180 -4.64 12.16 12.01
C LEU A 180 -6.16 12.22 11.77
N LEU A 181 -6.85 11.10 11.90
CA LEU A 181 -8.31 11.03 11.72
C LEU A 181 -9.06 11.83 12.79
N ASN A 182 -8.57 11.81 14.03
CA ASN A 182 -9.13 12.59 15.13
C ASN A 182 -8.94 14.11 14.91
N TYR A 183 -7.81 14.52 14.35
CA TYR A 183 -7.60 15.92 13.96
C TYR A 183 -8.69 16.37 12.98
N TYR A 184 -8.95 15.63 11.92
CA TYR A 184 -9.98 15.99 10.93
C TYR A 184 -11.41 15.87 11.49
N ALA A 185 -11.66 15.02 12.49
CA ALA A 185 -12.95 14.98 13.18
C ALA A 185 -13.21 16.20 14.05
N ALA A 186 -12.15 16.85 14.54
CA ALA A 186 -12.26 18.04 15.40
C ALA A 186 -12.28 19.37 14.62
N VAL A 187 -11.95 19.37 13.32
CA VAL A 187 -11.96 20.57 12.48
C VAL A 187 -13.42 20.90 12.13
N PRO A 188 -13.95 22.07 12.55
CA PRO A 188 -15.31 22.48 12.16
C PRO A 188 -15.41 22.62 10.63
N ALA A 189 -16.53 22.19 10.06
CA ALA A 189 -16.83 22.26 8.62
C ALA A 189 -16.71 23.67 8.01
N GLU A 190 -16.64 24.71 8.82
CA GLU A 190 -16.49 26.10 8.38
C GLU A 190 -15.05 26.50 7.99
N ARG A 191 -14.02 25.80 8.44
CA ARG A 191 -12.60 26.09 8.07
C ARG A 191 -12.16 25.48 6.75
N ALA A 192 -12.96 24.62 6.17
CA ALA A 192 -12.67 23.99 4.88
C ALA A 192 -13.04 24.90 3.67
N LYS A 193 -13.42 26.17 3.91
CA LYS A 193 -13.83 27.13 2.86
C LYS A 193 -12.85 28.29 2.65
N SER A 194 -11.66 28.23 3.23
CA SER A 194 -10.66 29.31 3.10
C SER A 194 -9.52 28.96 2.16
#